data_9a849f90e3839ce9fcb5e2a35bab5e6f
#
_entry.id   9a849f90e3839ce9fcb5e2a35bab5e6f
#
_cell.length_a   1.000
_cell.length_b   1.000
_cell.length_c   1.000
_cell.angle_alpha   90.00
_cell.angle_beta   90.00
_cell.angle_gamma   90.00
#
_symmetry.space_group_name_H-M   'P 1'
#
loop_
_entity.id
_entity.type
_entity.pdbx_description
1 polymer ?
#
loop_
_entity_poly.entity_id
_entity_poly.type
_entity_poly.pdbx_seq_one_letter_code
_entity_poly.pdbx_strand_id
1 'polypeptide(L)'
;QFIPIIQSLHELIPEYPLLHWRHLHPQLKDRVEQYYVHQQYGVAADQGAKIFCEIIRSLSDFTEDGRDLVNRVFNEGKFPFLKVADISTVSGANIQEGQAHLSRGLITGFRNPVSHSPIDVIVPSVFTELDCLNILSLTSYLMYRLDKAELVKE
;
A
#
# COMPACT_ATOMS: atom_id res chain seq x y z
N GLN A 1 -22.25 -10.85 -32.59
CA GLN A 1 -23.34 -9.91 -32.26
C GLN A 1 -23.34 -9.50 -30.79
N PHE A 2 -22.84 -10.33 -29.87
CA PHE A 2 -22.74 -9.99 -28.46
C PHE A 2 -21.51 -9.11 -28.13
N ILE A 3 -20.43 -9.23 -28.87
CA ILE A 3 -19.18 -8.49 -28.66
C ILE A 3 -19.38 -6.97 -28.71
N PRO A 4 -20.09 -6.37 -29.69
CA PRO A 4 -20.35 -4.94 -29.73
C PRO A 4 -21.18 -4.43 -28.52
N ILE A 5 -22.14 -5.24 -28.05
CA ILE A 5 -22.96 -4.90 -26.87
C ILE A 5 -22.12 -4.92 -25.61
N ILE A 6 -21.26 -5.92 -25.46
CA ILE A 6 -20.31 -6.03 -24.34
C ILE A 6 -19.34 -4.86 -24.37
N GLN A 7 -18.79 -4.50 -25.53
CA GLN A 7 -17.90 -3.34 -25.68
C GLN A 7 -18.60 -2.03 -25.29
N SER A 8 -19.84 -1.83 -25.76
CA SER A 8 -20.62 -0.64 -25.39
C SER A 8 -20.95 -0.58 -23.90
N LEU A 9 -21.17 -1.72 -23.24
CA LEU A 9 -21.36 -1.80 -21.80
C LEU A 9 -20.05 -1.49 -21.05
N HIS A 10 -18.90 -1.94 -21.58
CA HIS A 10 -17.59 -1.62 -21.03
C HIS A 10 -17.25 -0.13 -21.12
N GLU A 11 -17.67 0.54 -22.19
CA GLU A 11 -17.52 1.99 -22.34
C GLU A 11 -18.41 2.77 -21.37
N LEU A 12 -19.55 2.23 -20.99
CA LEU A 12 -20.51 2.85 -20.07
C LEU A 12 -20.23 2.54 -18.59
N ILE A 13 -19.59 1.41 -18.29
CA ILE A 13 -19.24 0.98 -16.94
C ILE A 13 -17.71 1.05 -16.80
N PRO A 14 -17.16 1.97 -16.02
CA PRO A 14 -15.73 2.00 -15.79
C PRO A 14 -15.30 0.72 -15.04
N GLU A 15 -14.83 -0.29 -15.78
CA GLU A 15 -14.34 -1.56 -15.22
C GLU A 15 -13.06 -1.38 -14.41
N TYR A 16 -12.28 -0.39 -14.75
CA TYR A 16 -10.99 -0.12 -14.12
C TYR A 16 -11.08 0.00 -12.58
N PRO A 17 -11.99 0.78 -12.00
CA PRO A 17 -12.13 0.85 -10.55
C PRO A 17 -12.50 -0.49 -9.91
N LEU A 18 -13.42 -1.26 -10.51
CA LEU A 18 -13.83 -2.57 -10.01
C LEU A 18 -12.69 -3.59 -10.04
N LEU A 19 -11.92 -3.61 -11.12
CA LEU A 19 -10.78 -4.50 -11.27
C LEU A 19 -9.70 -4.19 -10.22
N HIS A 20 -9.35 -2.94 -10.05
CA HIS A 20 -8.40 -2.51 -9.03
C HIS A 20 -8.88 -2.89 -7.63
N TRP A 21 -10.16 -2.64 -7.33
CA TRP A 21 -10.73 -2.96 -6.03
C TRP A 21 -10.69 -4.45 -5.70
N ARG A 22 -11.00 -5.31 -6.65
CA ARG A 22 -11.00 -6.77 -6.47
C ARG A 22 -9.64 -7.34 -6.11
N HIS A 23 -8.57 -6.74 -6.59
CA HIS A 23 -7.21 -7.21 -6.37
C HIS A 23 -6.56 -6.67 -5.09
N LEU A 24 -7.21 -5.74 -4.39
CA LEU A 24 -6.67 -5.22 -3.14
C LEU A 24 -6.61 -6.30 -2.05
N HIS A 25 -5.59 -6.19 -1.22
CA HIS A 25 -5.43 -7.06 -0.06
C HIS A 25 -6.69 -6.99 0.83
N PRO A 26 -7.25 -8.14 1.31
CA PRO A 26 -8.52 -8.15 2.04
C PRO A 26 -8.54 -7.24 3.27
N GLN A 27 -7.49 -7.24 4.08
CA GLN A 27 -7.41 -6.37 5.27
C GLN A 27 -7.40 -4.89 4.91
N LEU A 28 -6.82 -4.53 3.76
CA LEU A 28 -6.85 -3.16 3.27
C LEU A 28 -8.24 -2.79 2.77
N LYS A 29 -8.77 -3.60 1.86
CA LYS A 29 -10.05 -3.39 1.21
C LYS A 29 -11.19 -3.19 2.22
N ASP A 30 -11.34 -4.10 3.17
CA ASP A 30 -12.42 -4.09 4.14
C ASP A 30 -12.39 -2.86 5.06
N ARG A 31 -11.20 -2.31 5.32
CA ARG A 31 -11.03 -1.17 6.23
C ARG A 31 -11.10 0.19 5.54
N VAL A 32 -10.83 0.28 4.23
CA VAL A 32 -10.87 1.55 3.49
C VAL A 32 -12.11 1.73 2.63
N GLU A 33 -12.93 0.69 2.43
CA GLU A 33 -14.09 0.70 1.54
C GLU A 33 -15.05 1.85 1.85
N GLN A 34 -15.37 2.08 3.11
CA GLN A 34 -16.27 3.15 3.53
C GLN A 34 -15.81 4.54 3.06
N TYR A 35 -14.51 4.80 3.05
CA TYR A 35 -13.97 6.07 2.59
C TYR A 35 -14.02 6.17 1.06
N TYR A 36 -13.69 5.08 0.38
CA TYR A 36 -13.71 5.02 -1.07
C TYR A 36 -15.11 5.22 -1.65
N VAL A 37 -16.13 4.51 -1.15
CA VAL A 37 -17.51 4.62 -1.63
C VAL A 37 -18.14 6.00 -1.37
N HIS A 38 -17.68 6.71 -0.35
CA HIS A 38 -18.07 8.10 -0.07
C HIS A 38 -17.17 9.14 -0.76
N GLN A 39 -16.37 8.72 -1.73
CA GLN A 39 -15.48 9.59 -2.52
C GLN A 39 -14.43 10.34 -1.68
N GLN A 40 -14.11 9.82 -0.51
CA GLN A 40 -13.06 10.36 0.36
C GLN A 40 -11.70 9.74 -0.02
N TYR A 41 -11.25 10.00 -1.24
CA TYR A 41 -10.11 9.32 -1.86
C TYR A 41 -8.79 9.56 -1.13
N GLY A 42 -8.53 10.79 -0.72
CA GLY A 42 -7.33 11.12 0.07
C GLY A 42 -7.33 10.43 1.44
N VAL A 43 -8.49 10.37 2.09
CA VAL A 43 -8.65 9.67 3.38
C VAL A 43 -8.44 8.17 3.20
N ALA A 44 -9.02 7.56 2.16
CA ALA A 44 -8.85 6.14 1.86
C ALA A 44 -7.37 5.79 1.67
N ALA A 45 -6.64 6.58 0.89
CA ALA A 45 -5.21 6.38 0.65
C ALA A 45 -4.37 6.53 1.93
N ASP A 46 -4.63 7.56 2.74
CA ASP A 46 -3.95 7.79 4.02
C ASP A 46 -4.21 6.64 5.01
N GLN A 47 -5.47 6.24 5.15
CA GLN A 47 -5.83 5.11 6.01
C GLN A 47 -5.18 3.81 5.53
N GLY A 48 -5.09 3.58 4.23
CA GLY A 48 -4.37 2.44 3.68
C GLY A 48 -2.91 2.39 4.12
N ALA A 49 -2.20 3.49 4.01
CA ALA A 49 -0.80 3.59 4.46
C ALA A 49 -0.66 3.41 5.99
N LYS A 50 -1.61 3.91 6.78
CA LYS A 50 -1.64 3.69 8.24
C LYS A 50 -1.88 2.23 8.61
N ILE A 51 -2.78 1.55 7.90
CA ILE A 51 -3.04 0.11 8.07
C ILE A 51 -1.77 -0.69 7.77
N PHE A 52 -1.06 -0.35 6.71
CA PHE A 52 0.22 -0.97 6.39
C PHE A 52 1.24 -0.85 7.52
N CYS A 53 1.40 0.34 8.10
CA CYS A 53 2.27 0.54 9.26
C CYS A 53 1.80 -0.25 10.50
N GLU A 54 0.50 -0.34 10.74
CA GLU A 54 -0.08 -1.12 11.84
C GLU A 54 0.25 -2.61 11.70
N ILE A 55 0.14 -3.16 10.49
CA ILE A 55 0.49 -4.57 10.22
C ILE A 55 1.98 -4.81 10.47
N ILE A 56 2.84 -3.92 10.00
CA ILE A 56 4.28 -4.01 10.27
C ILE A 56 4.55 -4.04 11.78
N ARG A 57 3.94 -3.15 12.54
CA ARG A 57 4.11 -3.12 14.00
C ARG A 57 3.65 -4.43 14.66
N SER A 58 2.53 -4.98 14.20
CA SER A 58 2.01 -6.24 14.74
C SER A 58 2.91 -7.44 14.46
N LEU A 59 3.64 -7.41 13.35
CA LEU A 59 4.57 -8.48 12.96
C LEU A 59 5.95 -8.35 13.61
N SER A 60 6.35 -7.16 14.01
CA SER A 60 7.72 -6.87 14.45
C SER A 60 7.85 -6.49 15.92
N ASP A 61 6.76 -6.21 16.60
CA ASP A 61 6.71 -5.64 17.97
C ASP A 61 7.40 -4.26 18.09
N PHE A 62 7.66 -3.58 16.97
CA PHE A 62 8.18 -2.22 16.98
C PHE A 62 7.07 -1.20 17.26
N THR A 63 7.46 -0.10 17.91
CA THR A 63 6.55 0.99 18.30
C THR A 63 6.71 2.24 17.44
N GLU A 64 7.76 2.31 16.62
CA GLU A 64 8.01 3.40 15.70
C GLU A 64 6.87 3.53 14.68
N ASP A 65 6.80 4.67 14.03
CA ASP A 65 5.83 4.94 12.97
C ASP A 65 6.49 5.52 11.72
N GLY A 66 5.76 5.45 10.63
CA GLY A 66 6.14 6.07 9.37
C GLY A 66 7.49 5.60 8.84
N ARG A 67 8.33 6.57 8.46
CA ARG A 67 9.62 6.31 7.83
C ARG A 67 10.61 5.61 8.76
N ASP A 68 10.60 5.93 10.05
CA ASP A 68 11.51 5.32 11.02
C ASP A 68 11.19 3.83 11.20
N LEU A 69 9.92 3.48 11.27
CA LEU A 69 9.46 2.09 11.29
C LEU A 69 9.95 1.32 10.05
N VAL A 70 9.73 1.85 8.87
CA VAL A 70 10.10 1.20 7.61
C VAL A 70 11.62 1.05 7.47
N ASN A 71 12.37 2.08 7.84
CA ASN A 71 13.84 2.03 7.80
C ASN A 71 14.41 0.99 8.78
N ARG A 72 13.70 0.77 9.88
CA ARG A 72 14.13 -0.16 10.92
C ARG A 72 13.79 -1.61 10.56
N VAL A 73 12.53 -1.85 10.14
CA VAL A 73 11.96 -3.18 10.09
C VAL A 73 12.45 -4.04 8.91
N PHE A 74 12.82 -3.43 7.79
CA PHE A 74 13.29 -4.14 6.60
C PHE A 74 14.81 -4.17 6.45
N ASN A 75 15.54 -3.63 7.43
CA ASN A 75 16.98 -3.55 7.38
C ASN A 75 17.63 -4.86 7.87
N GLU A 76 18.09 -5.69 6.95
CA GLU A 76 18.77 -6.96 7.24
C GLU A 76 20.10 -6.79 8.00
N GLY A 77 20.65 -5.58 8.05
CA GLY A 77 21.84 -5.27 8.85
C GLY A 77 21.58 -5.03 10.33
N LYS A 78 20.32 -5.06 10.78
CA LYS A 78 19.91 -4.79 12.18
C LYS A 78 18.84 -5.78 12.61
N PHE A 79 19.13 -6.54 13.66
CA PHE A 79 18.16 -7.45 14.25
C PHE A 79 17.28 -6.78 15.31
N PRO A 80 16.04 -7.20 15.48
CA PRO A 80 15.29 -8.06 14.56
C PRO A 80 14.88 -7.29 13.29
N PHE A 81 14.59 -8.01 12.19
CA PHE A 81 14.04 -7.44 10.97
C PHE A 81 13.01 -8.38 10.32
N LEU A 82 12.10 -7.83 9.50
CA LEU A 82 11.15 -8.62 8.72
C LEU A 82 11.77 -9.02 7.39
N LYS A 83 11.92 -10.32 7.21
CA LYS A 83 12.39 -10.91 5.95
C LYS A 83 11.17 -11.25 5.08
N VAL A 84 11.08 -10.65 3.89
CA VAL A 84 9.98 -10.84 2.95
C VAL A 84 10.36 -11.74 1.76
N ALA A 85 11.63 -12.12 1.62
CA ALA A 85 12.12 -12.98 0.57
C ALA A 85 13.34 -13.78 1.02
N ASP A 86 13.75 -14.77 0.23
CA ASP A 86 14.99 -15.51 0.49
C ASP A 86 16.20 -14.66 0.13
N ILE A 87 16.75 -13.97 1.13
CA ILE A 87 17.90 -13.06 0.99
C ILE A 87 19.21 -13.77 0.70
N SER A 88 19.26 -15.11 0.72
CA SER A 88 20.44 -15.87 0.29
C SER A 88 20.63 -15.87 -1.22
N THR A 89 19.61 -15.49 -1.98
CA THR A 89 19.66 -15.36 -3.44
C THR A 89 19.75 -13.88 -3.85
N VAL A 90 20.35 -13.61 -5.01
CA VAL A 90 20.44 -12.26 -5.56
C VAL A 90 19.05 -11.66 -5.78
N SER A 91 18.12 -12.42 -6.33
CA SER A 91 16.75 -11.96 -6.57
C SER A 91 16.01 -11.68 -5.27
N GLY A 92 16.18 -12.53 -4.27
CA GLY A 92 15.53 -12.34 -2.96
C GLY A 92 16.10 -11.15 -2.20
N ALA A 93 17.41 -10.91 -2.25
CA ALA A 93 18.03 -9.72 -1.68
C ALA A 93 17.50 -8.43 -2.34
N ASN A 94 17.35 -8.43 -3.67
CA ASN A 94 16.76 -7.31 -4.41
C ASN A 94 15.27 -7.10 -4.04
N ILE A 95 14.51 -8.17 -3.80
CA ILE A 95 13.13 -8.07 -3.35
C ILE A 95 13.06 -7.45 -1.94
N GLN A 96 13.93 -7.88 -1.04
CA GLN A 96 14.02 -7.32 0.32
C GLN A 96 14.33 -5.83 0.30
N GLU A 97 15.35 -5.43 -0.46
CA GLU A 97 15.71 -4.03 -0.65
C GLU A 97 14.57 -3.23 -1.32
N GLY A 98 13.94 -3.81 -2.33
CA GLY A 98 12.79 -3.22 -3.00
C GLY A 98 11.61 -3.00 -2.06
N GLN A 99 11.34 -3.92 -1.14
CA GLN A 99 10.31 -3.75 -0.10
C GLN A 99 10.60 -2.51 0.76
N ALA A 100 11.84 -2.34 1.19
CA ALA A 100 12.25 -1.18 1.98
C ALA A 100 12.09 0.14 1.19
N HIS A 101 12.55 0.18 -0.07
CA HIS A 101 12.48 1.38 -0.91
C HIS A 101 11.04 1.77 -1.26
N LEU A 102 10.20 0.81 -1.67
CA LEU A 102 8.81 1.08 -2.02
C LEU A 102 7.99 1.49 -0.79
N SER A 103 8.21 0.83 0.35
CA SER A 103 7.55 1.20 1.60
C SER A 103 7.93 2.61 2.04
N ARG A 104 9.20 2.97 1.91
CA ARG A 104 9.70 4.33 2.21
C ARG A 104 9.08 5.35 1.26
N GLY A 105 8.98 5.03 -0.04
CA GLY A 105 8.31 5.87 -1.05
C GLY A 105 6.84 6.08 -0.73
N LEU A 106 6.11 5.04 -0.36
CA LEU A 106 4.70 5.12 0.06
C LEU A 106 4.52 6.09 1.24
N ILE A 107 5.33 5.96 2.28
CA ILE A 107 5.22 6.81 3.46
C ILE A 107 5.62 8.26 3.13
N THR A 108 6.75 8.46 2.49
CA THR A 108 7.29 9.80 2.23
C THR A 108 6.48 10.55 1.17
N GLY A 109 6.08 9.86 0.10
CA GLY A 109 5.42 10.48 -1.04
C GLY A 109 3.92 10.67 -0.89
N PHE A 110 3.25 9.82 -0.11
CA PHE A 110 1.78 9.83 -0.01
C PHE A 110 1.27 10.05 1.41
N ARG A 111 1.68 9.24 2.37
CA ARG A 111 1.18 9.37 3.74
C ARG A 111 1.55 10.70 4.38
N ASN A 112 2.81 11.10 4.31
CA ASN A 112 3.28 12.30 4.98
C ASN A 112 2.62 13.60 4.45
N PRO A 113 2.53 13.84 3.13
CA PRO A 113 1.80 15.00 2.62
C PRO A 113 0.35 15.05 3.08
N VAL A 114 -0.36 13.92 3.03
CA VAL A 114 -1.78 13.85 3.42
C VAL A 114 -1.98 14.06 4.92
N SER A 115 -1.09 13.51 5.75
CA SER A 115 -1.23 13.60 7.21
C SER A 115 -0.77 14.94 7.80
N HIS A 116 0.08 15.70 7.10
CA HIS A 116 0.70 16.90 7.63
C HIS A 116 0.20 18.22 7.02
N SER A 117 -0.66 18.16 6.01
CA SER A 117 -1.20 19.33 5.34
C SER A 117 -2.71 19.28 5.26
N PRO A 118 -3.42 20.42 5.37
CA PRO A 118 -4.85 20.46 5.08
C PRO A 118 -5.12 19.97 3.66
N ILE A 119 -6.19 19.19 3.49
CA ILE A 119 -6.50 18.51 2.23
C ILE A 119 -6.75 19.50 1.06
N ASP A 120 -7.22 20.70 1.35
CA ASP A 120 -7.47 21.76 0.38
C ASP A 120 -6.19 22.47 -0.10
N VAL A 121 -5.08 22.28 0.60
CA VAL A 121 -3.75 22.83 0.25
C VAL A 121 -2.95 21.87 -0.60
N ILE A 122 -3.30 20.58 -0.59
CA ILE A 122 -2.59 19.55 -1.34
C ILE A 122 -3.03 19.59 -2.80
N VAL A 123 -2.09 19.31 -3.71
CA VAL A 123 -2.35 19.31 -5.16
C VAL A 123 -3.56 18.43 -5.47
N PRO A 124 -4.63 18.95 -6.05
CA PRO A 124 -5.89 18.22 -6.25
C PRO A 124 -5.72 16.90 -7.00
N SER A 125 -4.78 16.80 -7.93
CA SER A 125 -4.49 15.57 -8.70
C SER A 125 -4.06 14.37 -7.86
N VAL A 126 -3.53 14.60 -6.66
CA VAL A 126 -3.13 13.53 -5.73
C VAL A 126 -4.33 12.82 -5.10
N PHE A 127 -5.53 13.39 -5.24
CA PHE A 127 -6.74 12.89 -4.59
C PHE A 127 -7.84 12.52 -5.57
N THR A 128 -7.51 12.29 -6.82
CA THR A 128 -8.44 11.69 -7.78
C THR A 128 -8.72 10.23 -7.40
N GLU A 129 -9.83 9.70 -7.87
CA GLU A 129 -10.14 8.28 -7.71
C GLU A 129 -9.00 7.40 -8.23
N LEU A 130 -8.43 7.74 -9.37
CA LEU A 130 -7.34 7.00 -9.98
C LEU A 130 -6.07 7.03 -9.11
N ASP A 131 -5.70 8.18 -8.57
CA ASP A 131 -4.56 8.30 -7.67
C ASP A 131 -4.77 7.47 -6.41
N CYS A 132 -5.97 7.51 -5.83
CA CYS A 132 -6.33 6.68 -4.68
C CYS A 132 -6.15 5.19 -4.98
N LEU A 133 -6.68 4.71 -6.10
CA LEU A 133 -6.57 3.32 -6.52
C LEU A 133 -5.12 2.90 -6.76
N ASN A 134 -4.31 3.75 -7.35
CA ASN A 134 -2.89 3.48 -7.56
C ASN A 134 -2.13 3.39 -6.23
N ILE A 135 -2.39 4.28 -5.29
CA ILE A 135 -1.79 4.24 -3.95
C ILE A 135 -2.23 3.00 -3.18
N LEU A 136 -3.52 2.67 -3.20
CA LEU A 136 -4.05 1.46 -2.58
C LEU A 136 -3.49 0.19 -3.23
N SER A 137 -3.29 0.19 -4.54
CA SER A 137 -2.68 -0.95 -5.25
C SER A 137 -1.22 -1.16 -4.84
N LEU A 138 -0.43 -0.10 -4.71
CA LEU A 138 0.93 -0.18 -4.19
C LEU A 138 0.95 -0.68 -2.74
N THR A 139 0.09 -0.11 -1.90
CA THR A 139 -0.05 -0.54 -0.50
C THR A 139 -0.41 -2.02 -0.41
N SER A 140 -1.39 -2.46 -1.20
CA SER A 140 -1.81 -3.85 -1.29
C SER A 140 -0.68 -4.78 -1.71
N TYR A 141 0.09 -4.41 -2.73
CA TYR A 141 1.24 -5.17 -3.19
C TYR A 141 2.28 -5.38 -2.07
N LEU A 142 2.57 -4.33 -1.32
CA LEU A 142 3.50 -4.41 -0.18
C LEU A 142 2.93 -5.26 0.97
N MET A 143 1.62 -5.19 1.21
CA MET A 143 0.94 -6.01 2.23
C MET A 143 0.96 -7.50 1.90
N TYR A 144 0.74 -7.88 0.63
CA TYR A 144 0.82 -9.29 0.21
C TYR A 144 2.20 -9.90 0.46
N ARG A 145 3.25 -9.12 0.37
CA ARG A 145 4.59 -9.58 0.74
C ARG A 145 4.76 -9.80 2.23
N LEU A 146 4.02 -9.07 3.07
CA LEU A 146 4.04 -9.26 4.52
C LEU A 146 3.34 -10.55 4.96
N ASP A 147 2.42 -11.10 4.17
CA ASP A 147 1.68 -12.33 4.51
C ASP A 147 2.60 -13.53 4.78
N LYS A 148 3.77 -13.53 4.16
CA LYS A 148 4.79 -14.58 4.31
C LYS A 148 6.07 -14.07 4.97
N ALA A 149 6.03 -12.90 5.56
CA ALA A 149 7.21 -12.33 6.21
C ALA A 149 7.57 -13.08 7.49
N GLU A 150 8.85 -13.23 7.72
CA GLU A 150 9.40 -13.85 8.91
C GLU A 150 10.15 -12.81 9.74
N LEU A 151 9.91 -12.77 11.05
CA LEU A 151 10.70 -11.96 11.96
C LEU A 151 12.00 -12.70 12.29
N VAL A 152 13.11 -12.20 11.77
CA VAL A 152 14.45 -12.75 12.00
C VAL A 152 15.03 -12.10 13.25
N LYS A 153 15.36 -12.93 14.23
CA LYS A 153 16.04 -12.54 15.49
C LYS A 153 17.49 -13.02 15.43
N GLU A 154 18.37 -12.38 16.24
CA GLU A 154 19.74 -12.85 16.39
C GLU A 154 19.80 -14.34 16.79
#